data_cbf38331f17f766293079d1ea06d737d
#
_entry.id   cbf38331f17f766293079d1ea06d737d
#
_cell.length_a   1.000
_cell.length_b   1.000
_cell.length_c   1.000
_cell.angle_alpha   90.00
_cell.angle_beta   90.00
_cell.angle_gamma   90.00
#
_symmetry.space_group_name_H-M   'P 1'
#
loop_
_entity.id
_entity.type
_entity.pdbx_description
1 polymer ?
#
loop_
_entity_poly.entity_id
_entity_poly.type
_entity_poly.pdbx_seq_one_letter_code
_entity_poly.pdbx_strand_id
1 'polypeptide(L)'
;MTADELRAQSQRLEEQVRKQYWVDKVQIDVLELEVGWEIIRMTFDDRVIEYHASYVGEEPISTLIDAADALGGCYNGYLEDKCFVQWQKEPGCIEITFYRKEDKDYIEMTIESDDPEIDGYSAYFDYNVFKDAVIKASLTVLKKYGIIGYSLGWNKTYHTFPIHQLLALLGIKSSISTESDERYSNVFEELDILKAALSKQE
;
A
#
# COMPACT_ATOMS: atom_id res chain seq x y z
N MET A 1 -42.31 6.21 -0.49
CA MET A 1 -41.06 5.51 -0.82
C MET A 1 -40.83 4.46 0.25
N THR A 2 -40.77 3.22 -0.12
CA THR A 2 -40.54 2.07 0.78
C THR A 2 -39.07 1.94 1.13
N ALA A 3 -38.74 1.19 2.18
CA ALA A 3 -37.32 0.92 2.55
C ALA A 3 -36.55 0.23 1.42
N ASP A 4 -37.22 -0.63 0.64
CA ASP A 4 -36.62 -1.32 -0.50
C ASP A 4 -36.34 -0.39 -1.68
N GLU A 5 -37.25 0.58 -1.94
CA GLU A 5 -37.03 1.62 -2.95
C GLU A 5 -35.85 2.52 -2.59
N LEU A 6 -35.70 2.87 -1.31
CA LEU A 6 -34.57 3.66 -0.81
C LEU A 6 -33.24 2.89 -0.96
N ARG A 7 -33.21 1.60 -0.62
CA ARG A 7 -32.02 0.75 -0.78
C ARG A 7 -31.63 0.63 -2.26
N ALA A 8 -32.60 0.39 -3.13
CA ALA A 8 -32.34 0.28 -4.57
C ALA A 8 -31.83 1.60 -5.17
N GLN A 9 -32.35 2.74 -4.69
CA GLN A 9 -31.86 4.06 -5.09
C GLN A 9 -30.43 4.32 -4.61
N SER A 10 -30.10 3.97 -3.35
CA SER A 10 -28.75 4.08 -2.79
C SER A 10 -27.75 3.26 -3.58
N GLN A 11 -28.08 1.99 -3.88
CA GLN A 11 -27.21 1.10 -4.65
C GLN A 11 -26.94 1.62 -6.07
N ARG A 12 -27.96 2.18 -6.74
CA ARG A 12 -27.77 2.79 -8.06
C ARG A 12 -26.87 4.01 -8.01
N LEU A 13 -27.00 4.83 -6.97
CA LEU A 13 -26.17 6.02 -6.78
C LEU A 13 -24.71 5.63 -6.53
N GLU A 14 -24.47 4.66 -5.64
CA GLU A 14 -23.14 4.09 -5.41
C GLU A 14 -22.50 3.56 -6.69
N GLU A 15 -23.27 2.85 -7.50
CA GLU A 15 -22.78 2.31 -8.77
C GLU A 15 -22.45 3.41 -9.80
N GLN A 16 -23.22 4.50 -9.82
CA GLN A 16 -22.96 5.64 -10.69
C GLN A 16 -21.69 6.38 -10.25
N VAL A 17 -21.55 6.65 -8.95
CA VAL A 17 -20.35 7.29 -8.37
C VAL A 17 -19.11 6.44 -8.65
N ARG A 18 -19.19 5.15 -8.39
CA ARG A 18 -18.08 4.23 -8.65
C ARG A 18 -17.66 4.25 -10.12
N LYS A 19 -18.60 4.22 -11.07
CA LYS A 19 -18.28 4.28 -12.51
C LYS A 19 -17.62 5.59 -12.91
N GLN A 20 -17.97 6.69 -12.27
CA GLN A 20 -17.41 8.02 -12.56
C GLN A 20 -15.96 8.14 -12.11
N TYR A 21 -15.60 7.50 -10.99
CA TYR A 21 -14.27 7.58 -10.36
C TYR A 21 -13.48 6.27 -10.49
N TRP A 22 -13.89 5.38 -11.41
CA TRP A 22 -13.18 4.13 -11.66
C TRP A 22 -11.85 4.37 -12.36
N VAL A 23 -10.82 3.66 -11.89
CA VAL A 23 -9.46 3.70 -12.40
C VAL A 23 -9.05 2.29 -12.81
N ASP A 24 -8.58 2.14 -14.04
CA ASP A 24 -8.16 0.84 -14.59
C ASP A 24 -6.70 0.52 -14.26
N LYS A 25 -5.86 1.55 -14.04
CA LYS A 25 -4.43 1.39 -13.80
C LYS A 25 -4.00 2.15 -12.55
N VAL A 26 -3.31 1.44 -11.66
CA VAL A 26 -2.61 2.03 -10.52
C VAL A 26 -1.13 1.74 -10.70
N GLN A 27 -0.31 2.76 -10.57
CA GLN A 27 1.14 2.64 -10.56
C GLN A 27 1.70 3.38 -9.34
N ILE A 28 2.70 2.78 -8.71
CA ILE A 28 3.38 3.34 -7.54
C ILE A 28 4.88 3.29 -7.83
N ASP A 29 5.55 4.43 -7.71
CA ASP A 29 6.97 4.55 -7.93
C ASP A 29 7.61 5.29 -6.75
N VAL A 30 8.69 4.73 -6.20
CA VAL A 30 9.59 5.45 -5.30
C VAL A 30 10.67 6.08 -6.15
N LEU A 31 10.60 7.40 -6.30
CA LEU A 31 11.49 8.16 -7.17
C LEU A 31 12.84 8.37 -6.50
N GLU A 32 12.81 8.75 -5.22
CA GLU A 32 13.99 9.09 -4.45
C GLU A 32 13.83 8.65 -3.00
N LEU A 33 14.92 8.25 -2.40
CA LEU A 33 15.04 7.96 -0.97
C LEU A 33 16.38 8.54 -0.52
N GLU A 34 16.34 9.62 0.22
CA GLU A 34 17.51 10.31 0.76
C GLU A 34 17.28 10.72 2.22
N VAL A 35 18.20 10.35 3.08
CA VAL A 35 18.34 10.75 4.50
C VAL A 35 17.03 11.25 5.15
N GLY A 36 16.07 10.34 5.31
CA GLY A 36 14.81 10.63 5.98
C GLY A 36 13.71 11.25 5.08
N TRP A 37 13.89 11.22 3.77
CA TRP A 37 12.88 11.66 2.81
C TRP A 37 12.63 10.61 1.75
N GLU A 38 11.36 10.37 1.43
CA GLU A 38 10.95 9.52 0.30
C GLU A 38 10.03 10.32 -0.63
N ILE A 39 10.39 10.36 -1.89
CA ILE A 39 9.49 10.89 -2.92
C ILE A 39 8.76 9.72 -3.53
N ILE A 40 7.48 9.65 -3.25
CA ILE A 40 6.58 8.63 -3.78
C ILE A 40 5.63 9.25 -4.80
N ARG A 41 5.45 8.55 -5.93
CA ARG A 41 4.49 8.91 -6.97
C ARG A 41 3.46 7.82 -7.11
N MET A 42 2.20 8.20 -7.00
CA MET A 42 1.05 7.35 -7.33
C MET A 42 0.40 7.86 -8.60
N THR A 43 0.14 6.97 -9.53
CA THR A 43 -0.53 7.30 -10.80
C THR A 43 -1.81 6.48 -10.90
N PHE A 44 -2.93 7.15 -11.10
CA PHE A 44 -4.26 6.59 -11.25
C PHE A 44 -4.76 6.97 -12.64
N ASP A 45 -4.63 6.06 -13.62
CA ASP A 45 -4.76 6.34 -15.06
C ASP A 45 -3.90 7.55 -15.46
N ASP A 46 -4.53 8.72 -15.73
CA ASP A 46 -3.83 9.94 -16.11
C ASP A 46 -3.58 10.91 -14.95
N ARG A 47 -4.14 10.62 -13.76
CA ARG A 47 -3.92 11.44 -12.56
C ARG A 47 -2.65 11.04 -11.84
N VAL A 48 -1.74 11.97 -11.70
CA VAL A 48 -0.47 11.80 -10.98
C VAL A 48 -0.54 12.54 -9.66
N ILE A 49 -0.18 11.86 -8.58
CA ILE A 49 -0.01 12.41 -7.23
C ILE A 49 1.41 12.11 -6.81
N GLU A 50 2.18 13.16 -6.54
CA GLU A 50 3.55 13.05 -6.04
C GLU A 50 3.61 13.62 -4.63
N TYR A 51 4.20 12.88 -3.70
CA TYR A 51 4.29 13.27 -2.32
C TYR A 51 5.70 13.07 -1.77
N HIS A 52 6.17 14.07 -1.01
CA HIS A 52 7.48 14.08 -0.37
C HIS A 52 7.30 13.77 1.11
N ALA A 53 7.39 12.49 1.46
CA ALA A 53 7.24 12.03 2.83
C ALA A 53 8.52 12.23 3.63
N SER A 54 8.40 12.72 4.87
CA SER A 54 9.51 12.92 5.79
C SER A 54 9.60 11.81 6.84
N TYR A 55 10.79 11.59 7.39
CA TYR A 55 11.09 10.58 8.43
C TYR A 55 10.33 10.76 9.74
N VAL A 56 9.68 11.91 9.94
CA VAL A 56 8.85 12.17 11.13
C VAL A 56 7.59 11.31 11.12
N GLY A 57 7.12 10.93 9.93
CA GLY A 57 5.95 10.08 9.74
C GLY A 57 6.28 8.60 9.52
N GLU A 58 5.33 7.92 8.93
CA GLU A 58 5.43 6.52 8.51
C GLU A 58 6.09 6.40 7.14
N GLU A 59 6.74 5.26 6.90
CA GLU A 59 7.42 4.96 5.64
C GLU A 59 6.40 4.62 4.56
N PRO A 60 6.30 5.39 3.45
CA PRO A 60 5.23 5.20 2.47
C PRO A 60 5.12 3.79 1.91
N ILE A 61 6.24 3.20 1.45
CA ILE A 61 6.16 1.88 0.84
C ILE A 61 5.82 0.80 1.87
N SER A 62 6.30 0.92 3.11
CA SER A 62 6.00 -0.02 4.19
C SER A 62 4.52 0.02 4.54
N THR A 63 3.95 1.21 4.72
CA THR A 63 2.53 1.36 5.05
C THR A 63 1.60 0.92 3.92
N LEU A 64 2.02 1.06 2.65
CA LEU A 64 1.25 0.54 1.52
C LEU A 64 1.28 -1.00 1.45
N ILE A 65 2.40 -1.65 1.83
CA ILE A 65 2.46 -3.11 1.96
C ILE A 65 1.49 -3.57 3.05
N ASP A 66 1.53 -2.93 4.22
CA ASP A 66 0.65 -3.26 5.34
C ASP A 66 -0.82 -3.04 4.98
N ALA A 67 -1.15 -1.95 4.27
CA ALA A 67 -2.49 -1.68 3.78
C ALA A 67 -2.96 -2.75 2.77
N ALA A 68 -2.12 -3.12 1.82
CA ALA A 68 -2.47 -4.15 0.84
C ALA A 68 -2.66 -5.52 1.52
N ASP A 69 -1.86 -5.85 2.54
CA ASP A 69 -2.00 -7.08 3.31
C ASP A 69 -3.27 -7.07 4.16
N ALA A 70 -3.55 -6.00 4.90
CA ALA A 70 -4.74 -5.87 5.73
C ALA A 70 -6.03 -6.02 4.90
N LEU A 71 -6.10 -5.33 3.76
CA LEU A 71 -7.24 -5.41 2.84
C LEU A 71 -7.37 -6.77 2.14
N GLY A 72 -6.29 -7.53 2.04
CA GLY A 72 -6.24 -8.83 1.37
C GLY A 72 -6.32 -10.02 2.31
N GLY A 73 -6.03 -9.83 3.60
CA GLY A 73 -5.90 -10.91 4.58
C GLY A 73 -4.81 -11.93 4.23
N CYS A 74 -3.75 -11.48 3.56
CA CYS A 74 -2.78 -12.39 2.95
C CYS A 74 -1.87 -13.06 3.98
N TYR A 75 -1.39 -12.30 4.97
CA TYR A 75 -0.42 -12.78 5.95
C TYR A 75 -1.06 -13.56 7.10
N ASN A 76 -2.05 -12.96 7.75
CA ASN A 76 -2.65 -13.54 8.97
C ASN A 76 -4.07 -14.11 8.76
N GLY A 77 -4.62 -13.98 7.54
CA GLY A 77 -5.96 -14.43 7.20
C GLY A 77 -7.10 -13.52 7.70
N TYR A 78 -6.79 -12.41 8.36
CA TYR A 78 -7.78 -11.43 8.77
C TYR A 78 -7.89 -10.35 7.69
N LEU A 79 -9.10 -10.20 7.17
CA LEU A 79 -9.44 -9.20 6.17
C LEU A 79 -10.04 -8.00 6.89
N GLU A 80 -9.47 -6.83 6.66
CA GLU A 80 -10.00 -5.57 7.15
C GLU A 80 -10.77 -4.88 6.03
N ASP A 81 -11.91 -4.29 6.38
CA ASP A 81 -12.74 -3.53 5.45
C ASP A 81 -12.31 -2.07 5.32
N LYS A 82 -11.43 -1.61 6.22
CA LYS A 82 -10.88 -0.26 6.22
C LYS A 82 -9.45 -0.24 6.76
N CYS A 83 -8.56 0.44 6.07
CA CYS A 83 -7.26 0.84 6.59
C CYS A 83 -6.92 2.27 6.15
N PHE A 84 -5.98 2.89 6.84
CA PHE A 84 -5.46 4.20 6.46
C PHE A 84 -3.95 4.24 6.61
N VAL A 85 -3.32 5.09 5.83
CA VAL A 85 -1.90 5.41 5.92
C VAL A 85 -1.75 6.91 6.04
N GLN A 86 -0.79 7.36 6.85
CA GLN A 86 -0.54 8.77 7.07
C GLN A 86 0.93 9.08 6.83
N TRP A 87 1.21 9.97 5.88
CA TRP A 87 2.55 10.41 5.60
C TRP A 87 2.72 11.87 5.97
N GLN A 88 3.82 12.18 6.64
CA GLN A 88 4.15 13.54 7.05
C GLN A 88 5.00 14.22 5.98
N LYS A 89 4.74 15.50 5.79
CA LYS A 89 5.58 16.44 5.01
C LYS A 89 5.75 17.66 5.89
N GLU A 90 6.95 18.14 6.05
CA GLU A 90 7.21 19.28 6.95
C GLU A 90 7.12 20.63 6.20
N PRO A 91 6.11 21.48 6.43
CA PRO A 91 4.91 21.22 7.23
C PRO A 91 3.84 20.48 6.43
N GLY A 92 2.95 19.73 7.11
CA GLY A 92 1.76 19.15 6.54
C GLY A 92 1.73 17.62 6.55
N CYS A 93 0.60 17.06 6.14
CA CYS A 93 0.40 15.62 6.05
C CYS A 93 -0.57 15.25 4.92
N ILE A 94 -0.53 13.99 4.54
CA ILE A 94 -1.54 13.32 3.73
C ILE A 94 -2.05 12.12 4.49
N GLU A 95 -3.36 11.93 4.52
CA GLU A 95 -4.01 10.71 4.97
C GLU A 95 -4.72 10.07 3.79
N ILE A 96 -4.43 8.80 3.55
CA ILE A 96 -5.07 8.00 2.51
C ILE A 96 -5.86 6.92 3.19
N THR A 97 -7.17 6.93 3.01
CA THR A 97 -8.06 5.90 3.51
C THR A 97 -8.43 4.95 2.38
N PHE A 98 -8.33 3.65 2.65
CA PHE A 98 -8.74 2.59 1.76
C PHE A 98 -9.90 1.83 2.40
N TYR A 99 -10.95 1.58 1.60
CA TYR A 99 -12.11 0.77 1.99
C TYR A 99 -12.26 -0.41 1.03
N ARG A 100 -12.41 -1.61 1.57
CA ARG A 100 -12.74 -2.81 0.82
C ARG A 100 -13.85 -3.56 1.53
N LYS A 101 -15.00 -3.71 0.90
CA LYS A 101 -16.07 -4.56 1.43
C LYS A 101 -15.72 -6.03 1.16
N GLU A 102 -15.97 -6.91 2.13
CA GLU A 102 -15.64 -8.35 2.07
C GLU A 102 -16.21 -9.05 0.81
N ASP A 103 -17.38 -8.58 0.34
CA ASP A 103 -18.06 -9.13 -0.84
C ASP A 103 -17.64 -8.47 -2.16
N LYS A 104 -16.61 -7.58 -2.16
CA LYS A 104 -16.18 -6.80 -3.31
C LYS A 104 -14.70 -6.99 -3.61
N ASP A 105 -14.39 -7.07 -4.89
CA ASP A 105 -13.01 -7.15 -5.38
C ASP A 105 -12.39 -5.78 -5.66
N TYR A 106 -13.05 -4.68 -5.26
CA TYR A 106 -12.55 -3.34 -5.47
C TYR A 106 -12.31 -2.60 -4.16
N ILE A 107 -11.44 -1.61 -4.26
CA ILE A 107 -11.11 -0.64 -3.21
C ILE A 107 -11.74 0.69 -3.58
N GLU A 108 -12.28 1.38 -2.59
CA GLU A 108 -12.52 2.81 -2.59
C GLU A 108 -11.38 3.48 -1.83
N MET A 109 -10.72 4.44 -2.47
CA MET A 109 -9.65 5.23 -1.87
C MET A 109 -10.08 6.68 -1.78
N THR A 110 -9.77 7.33 -0.66
CA THR A 110 -9.93 8.77 -0.46
C THR A 110 -8.66 9.37 0.10
N ILE A 111 -8.36 10.60 -0.30
CA ILE A 111 -7.20 11.37 0.17
C ILE A 111 -7.70 12.61 0.90
N GLU A 112 -7.19 12.81 2.11
CA GLU A 112 -7.28 14.06 2.85
C GLU A 112 -5.88 14.66 2.97
N SER A 113 -5.72 15.93 2.60
CA SER A 113 -4.40 16.58 2.55
C SER A 113 -4.53 18.07 2.83
N ASP A 114 -3.47 18.65 3.34
CA ASP A 114 -3.30 20.12 3.39
C ASP A 114 -2.90 20.72 2.03
N ASP A 115 -2.60 19.88 1.03
CA ASP A 115 -2.38 20.30 -0.34
C ASP A 115 -3.71 20.33 -1.12
N PRO A 116 -4.24 21.53 -1.48
CA PRO A 116 -5.52 21.65 -2.13
C PRO A 116 -5.60 21.02 -3.53
N GLU A 117 -4.45 20.69 -4.15
CA GLU A 117 -4.44 20.03 -5.46
C GLU A 117 -4.80 18.55 -5.38
N ILE A 118 -4.58 17.93 -4.22
CA ILE A 118 -4.83 16.50 -4.00
C ILE A 118 -5.89 16.24 -2.93
N ASP A 119 -6.23 17.23 -2.11
CA ASP A 119 -7.27 17.10 -1.10
C ASP A 119 -8.64 16.75 -1.71
N GLY A 120 -9.35 15.82 -1.07
CA GLY A 120 -10.64 15.33 -1.53
C GLY A 120 -10.58 14.42 -2.76
N TYR A 121 -9.38 14.04 -3.25
CA TYR A 121 -9.29 13.08 -4.34
C TYR A 121 -9.84 11.72 -3.93
N SER A 122 -10.67 11.11 -4.78
CA SER A 122 -11.25 9.78 -4.59
C SER A 122 -11.12 8.95 -5.85
N ALA A 123 -10.92 7.64 -5.68
CA ALA A 123 -10.82 6.69 -6.78
C ALA A 123 -11.36 5.32 -6.37
N TYR A 124 -11.84 4.55 -7.35
CA TYR A 124 -12.22 3.14 -7.21
C TYR A 124 -11.38 2.31 -8.17
N PHE A 125 -10.82 1.22 -7.70
CA PHE A 125 -10.00 0.31 -8.50
C PHE A 125 -10.04 -1.12 -7.97
N ASP A 126 -9.69 -2.08 -8.81
CA ASP A 126 -9.60 -3.49 -8.43
C ASP A 126 -8.50 -3.69 -7.37
N TYR A 127 -8.78 -4.53 -6.36
CA TYR A 127 -7.82 -4.83 -5.31
C TYR A 127 -6.52 -5.44 -5.86
N ASN A 128 -6.62 -6.31 -6.87
CA ASN A 128 -5.42 -6.95 -7.42
C ASN A 128 -4.57 -5.94 -8.20
N VAL A 129 -5.17 -4.95 -8.85
CA VAL A 129 -4.43 -3.85 -9.50
C VAL A 129 -3.62 -3.06 -8.46
N PHE A 130 -4.22 -2.75 -7.31
CA PHE A 130 -3.52 -2.09 -6.21
C PHE A 130 -2.41 -2.98 -5.62
N LYS A 131 -2.73 -4.22 -5.29
CA LYS A 131 -1.77 -5.20 -4.76
C LYS A 131 -0.56 -5.35 -5.68
N ASP A 132 -0.77 -5.52 -6.97
CA ASP A 132 0.29 -5.69 -7.95
C ASP A 132 1.16 -4.43 -8.08
N ALA A 133 0.57 -3.23 -8.00
CA ALA A 133 1.30 -1.97 -7.97
C ALA A 133 2.20 -1.86 -6.72
N VAL A 134 1.68 -2.23 -5.54
CA VAL A 134 2.43 -2.24 -4.28
C VAL A 134 3.58 -3.25 -4.34
N ILE A 135 3.32 -4.47 -4.81
CA ILE A 135 4.37 -5.50 -4.98
C ILE A 135 5.47 -4.98 -5.89
N LYS A 136 5.12 -4.45 -7.07
CA LYS A 136 6.09 -3.95 -8.06
C LYS A 136 6.94 -2.82 -7.50
N ALA A 137 6.33 -1.86 -6.81
CA ALA A 137 7.04 -0.75 -6.17
C ALA A 137 8.01 -1.28 -5.11
N SER A 138 7.55 -2.17 -4.24
CA SER A 138 8.33 -2.79 -3.17
C SER A 138 9.55 -3.55 -3.72
N LEU A 139 9.36 -4.36 -4.74
CA LEU A 139 10.46 -5.11 -5.38
C LEU A 139 11.46 -4.17 -6.06
N THR A 140 11.00 -3.07 -6.64
CA THR A 140 11.87 -2.05 -7.25
C THR A 140 12.73 -1.36 -6.18
N VAL A 141 12.14 -1.01 -5.04
CA VAL A 141 12.85 -0.45 -3.88
C VAL A 141 13.91 -1.43 -3.37
N LEU A 142 13.52 -2.70 -3.18
CA LEU A 142 14.45 -3.73 -2.71
C LEU A 142 15.60 -4.01 -3.69
N LYS A 143 15.33 -4.00 -5.00
CA LYS A 143 16.40 -4.11 -6.03
C LYS A 143 17.37 -2.93 -5.96
N LYS A 144 16.87 -1.71 -5.75
CA LYS A 144 17.68 -0.48 -5.77
C LYS A 144 18.48 -0.28 -4.48
N TYR A 145 17.85 -0.47 -3.33
CA TYR A 145 18.41 -0.11 -2.03
C TYR A 145 18.71 -1.34 -1.14
N GLY A 146 18.02 -2.45 -1.31
CA GLY A 146 17.98 -3.55 -0.34
C GLY A 146 17.28 -3.17 0.95
N ILE A 147 17.07 -4.13 1.85
CA ILE A 147 16.40 -3.89 3.14
C ILE A 147 17.21 -2.91 4.00
N ILE A 148 18.51 -3.15 4.11
CA ILE A 148 19.39 -2.32 4.94
C ILE A 148 19.50 -0.90 4.37
N GLY A 149 19.69 -0.77 3.05
CA GLY A 149 19.79 0.54 2.41
C GLY A 149 18.52 1.36 2.52
N TYR A 150 17.35 0.71 2.41
CA TYR A 150 16.06 1.34 2.63
C TYR A 150 15.93 1.87 4.07
N SER A 151 16.19 1.02 5.07
CA SER A 151 16.13 1.41 6.49
C SER A 151 17.12 2.53 6.82
N LEU A 152 18.33 2.51 6.27
CA LEU A 152 19.31 3.58 6.44
C LEU A 152 18.88 4.88 5.76
N GLY A 153 18.26 4.80 4.60
CA GLY A 153 17.69 5.96 3.90
C GLY A 153 16.66 6.70 4.75
N TRP A 154 15.88 5.97 5.54
CA TRP A 154 14.92 6.54 6.49
C TRP A 154 15.55 7.03 7.80
N ASN A 155 16.87 6.92 7.99
CA ASN A 155 17.57 7.31 9.21
C ASN A 155 16.96 6.66 10.49
N LYS A 156 16.36 5.47 10.35
CA LYS A 156 15.75 4.72 11.44
C LYS A 156 16.50 3.41 11.65
N THR A 157 17.02 3.23 12.87
CA THR A 157 17.76 2.02 13.27
C THR A 157 16.85 0.80 13.54
N TYR A 158 15.54 0.97 13.56
CA TYR A 158 14.60 -0.03 14.10
C TYR A 158 13.39 -0.34 13.21
N HIS A 159 13.25 0.26 12.05
CA HIS A 159 12.16 -0.12 11.15
C HIS A 159 12.61 -1.28 10.28
N THR A 160 11.97 -2.41 10.46
CA THR A 160 12.08 -3.55 9.56
C THR A 160 11.09 -3.32 8.41
N PHE A 161 11.59 -3.39 7.19
CA PHE A 161 10.74 -3.49 6.00
C PHE A 161 9.77 -4.67 6.20
N PRO A 162 8.44 -4.55 5.91
CA PRO A 162 7.43 -5.57 6.22
C PRO A 162 7.54 -6.75 5.24
N ILE A 163 8.62 -7.51 5.38
CA ILE A 163 9.00 -8.58 4.46
C ILE A 163 8.00 -9.74 4.46
N HIS A 164 7.44 -10.06 5.62
CA HIS A 164 6.49 -11.16 5.77
C HIS A 164 5.18 -10.87 5.04
N GLN A 165 4.68 -9.64 5.17
CA GLN A 165 3.50 -9.17 4.47
C GLN A 165 3.76 -9.15 2.96
N LEU A 166 4.92 -8.65 2.51
CA LEU A 166 5.28 -8.68 1.09
C LEU A 166 5.36 -10.11 0.54
N LEU A 167 5.94 -11.06 1.27
CA LEU A 167 5.96 -12.47 0.87
C LEU A 167 4.55 -13.06 0.81
N ALA A 168 3.68 -12.71 1.75
CA ALA A 168 2.29 -13.14 1.74
C ALA A 168 1.53 -12.57 0.52
N LEU A 169 1.72 -11.30 0.19
CA LEU A 169 1.17 -10.68 -1.03
C LEU A 169 1.63 -11.39 -2.31
N LEU A 170 2.88 -11.87 -2.33
CA LEU A 170 3.44 -12.69 -3.42
C LEU A 170 2.94 -14.15 -3.43
N GLY A 171 2.13 -14.55 -2.45
CA GLY A 171 1.67 -15.94 -2.30
C GLY A 171 2.78 -16.91 -1.88
N ILE A 172 3.88 -16.40 -1.32
CA ILE A 172 5.01 -17.20 -0.85
C ILE A 172 4.77 -17.51 0.62
N LYS A 173 4.61 -18.80 0.93
CA LYS A 173 4.54 -19.22 2.33
C LYS A 173 5.93 -19.13 2.95
N SER A 174 6.09 -18.24 3.91
CA SER A 174 7.28 -18.21 4.76
C SER A 174 7.30 -19.48 5.61
N SER A 175 8.45 -20.16 5.67
CA SER A 175 8.69 -21.25 6.60
C SER A 175 9.00 -20.73 8.03
N ILE A 176 9.06 -19.42 8.18
CA ILE A 176 9.34 -18.75 9.44
C ILE A 176 8.10 -18.85 10.32
N SER A 177 8.25 -19.54 11.45
CA SER A 177 7.17 -19.70 12.43
C SER A 177 6.77 -18.33 12.99
N THR A 178 5.50 -18.00 12.91
CA THR A 178 4.92 -16.80 13.56
C THR A 178 5.00 -16.85 15.09
N GLU A 179 5.42 -17.98 15.66
CA GLU A 179 5.64 -18.15 17.10
C GLU A 179 7.06 -17.77 17.53
N SER A 180 7.99 -17.55 16.59
CA SER A 180 9.31 -17.05 16.94
C SER A 180 9.23 -15.54 17.19
N ASP A 181 9.71 -15.14 18.35
CA ASP A 181 9.88 -13.74 18.76
C ASP A 181 10.43 -12.93 17.55
N GLU A 182 9.71 -11.93 17.07
CA GLU A 182 10.04 -11.09 15.91
C GLU A 182 11.48 -10.56 15.88
N ARG A 183 12.15 -10.59 17.04
CA ARG A 183 13.56 -10.23 17.23
C ARG A 183 14.56 -11.19 16.58
N TYR A 184 14.12 -12.35 16.11
CA TYR A 184 14.99 -13.41 15.59
C TYR A 184 14.63 -13.89 14.20
N SER A 185 14.06 -13.02 13.34
CA SER A 185 13.88 -13.36 11.94
C SER A 185 15.22 -13.72 11.31
N ASN A 186 15.27 -14.83 10.59
CA ASN A 186 16.47 -15.22 9.87
C ASN A 186 16.57 -14.38 8.58
N VAL A 187 17.16 -13.20 8.69
CA VAL A 187 17.33 -12.23 7.58
C VAL A 187 17.93 -12.88 6.32
N PHE A 188 18.80 -13.88 6.49
CA PHE A 188 19.42 -14.57 5.36
C PHE A 188 18.41 -15.44 4.59
N GLU A 189 17.53 -16.14 5.30
CA GLU A 189 16.48 -16.95 4.70
C GLU A 189 15.45 -16.07 3.99
N GLU A 190 15.06 -14.95 4.58
CA GLU A 190 14.19 -13.94 3.98
C GLU A 190 14.80 -13.36 2.70
N LEU A 191 16.08 -13.04 2.71
CA LEU A 191 16.81 -12.56 1.52
C LEU A 191 16.87 -13.60 0.42
N ASP A 192 17.06 -14.88 0.73
CA ASP A 192 17.10 -15.94 -0.26
C ASP A 192 15.72 -16.20 -0.88
N ILE A 193 14.65 -16.12 -0.09
CA ILE A 193 13.26 -16.19 -0.55
C ILE A 193 12.96 -15.01 -1.48
N LEU A 194 13.37 -13.79 -1.10
CA LEU A 194 13.22 -12.60 -1.93
C LEU A 194 13.98 -12.70 -3.25
N LYS A 195 15.22 -13.15 -3.23
CA LYS A 195 16.00 -13.40 -4.45
C LYS A 195 15.30 -14.39 -5.38
N ALA A 196 14.76 -15.48 -4.81
CA ALA A 196 14.00 -16.47 -5.57
C ALA A 196 12.71 -15.88 -6.17
N ALA A 197 12.02 -14.99 -5.44
CA ALA A 197 10.83 -14.29 -5.94
C ALA A 197 11.16 -13.29 -7.06
N LEU A 198 12.26 -12.54 -6.90
CA LEU A 198 12.74 -11.57 -7.90
C LEU A 198 13.19 -12.25 -9.20
N SER A 199 13.86 -13.41 -9.12
CA SER A 199 14.32 -14.16 -10.29
C SER A 199 13.20 -14.78 -11.14
N LYS A 200 11.99 -14.91 -10.60
CA LYS A 200 10.81 -15.42 -11.32
C LYS A 200 10.05 -14.34 -12.09
N GLN A 201 10.40 -13.07 -11.91
CA GLN A 201 9.74 -11.93 -12.55
C GLN A 201 10.56 -11.36 -13.74
N GLU A 202 11.75 -11.88 -13.97
CA GLU A 202 12.58 -11.65 -15.18
C GLU A 202 12.23 -12.65 -16.28
#